data_d0c73e4a4b018767f2357470b803a43b
#
_entry.id   d0c73e4a4b018767f2357470b803a43b
#
_cell.length_a   1.000
_cell.length_b   1.000
_cell.length_c   1.000
_cell.angle_alpha   90.00
_cell.angle_beta   90.00
_cell.angle_gamma   90.00
#
_symmetry.space_group_name_H-M   'P 1'
#
loop_
_entity.id
_entity.type
_entity.pdbx_description
1 polymer ?
#
loop_
_entity_poly.entity_id
_entity_poly.type
_entity_poly.pdbx_seq_one_letter_code
_entity_poly.pdbx_strand_id
1 'polypeptide(L)'
;MASKNYLSGIFGPSPVAPLQSHMKLVDECVSKLVDLFEHMAKGNADGVKEVYHQIAALEQKADDQKHLLREHLPSGLFMPINRQDLLDSLRVQDLLANRARDIAGIVVGRKLQFPEHASAQVIELVRASVETCHQALKVVNELDELVETGFRGHAVRVVESMLIELDKLESETDRIQVELRAALFEVEKDLYAVDVMFMYR
;
A
#
# COMPACT_ATOMS: atom_id res chain seq x y z
N MET A 1 -38.97 9.28 7.78
CA MET A 1 -38.59 8.02 7.12
C MET A 1 -37.14 7.77 7.48
N ALA A 2 -36.88 6.75 8.28
CA ALA A 2 -35.50 6.44 8.74
C ALA A 2 -34.71 5.90 7.56
N SER A 3 -33.66 6.62 7.16
CA SER A 3 -32.62 6.11 6.25
C SER A 3 -32.02 4.86 6.92
N LYS A 4 -32.34 3.68 6.41
CA LYS A 4 -31.66 2.45 6.80
C LYS A 4 -30.18 2.66 6.46
N ASN A 5 -29.32 2.68 7.47
CA ASN A 5 -27.88 2.72 7.31
C ASN A 5 -27.43 1.44 6.58
N TYR A 6 -27.33 1.48 5.27
CA TYR A 6 -26.85 0.37 4.45
C TYR A 6 -25.42 -0.05 4.86
N LEU A 7 -24.63 0.90 5.37
CA LEU A 7 -23.28 0.64 5.86
C LEU A 7 -23.23 -0.22 7.12
N SER A 8 -24.20 -0.08 8.04
CA SER A 8 -24.25 -0.92 9.24
C SER A 8 -24.50 -2.41 8.93
N GLY A 9 -25.04 -2.72 7.75
CA GLY A 9 -25.23 -4.10 7.29
C GLY A 9 -23.99 -4.69 6.61
N ILE A 10 -23.07 -3.86 6.10
CA ILE A 10 -21.86 -4.29 5.37
C ILE A 10 -20.61 -4.20 6.25
N PHE A 11 -20.49 -3.17 7.09
CA PHE A 11 -19.24 -2.84 7.81
C PHE A 11 -19.39 -2.74 9.34
N GLY A 12 -20.57 -2.97 9.90
CA GLY A 12 -20.81 -2.87 11.36
C GLY A 12 -21.00 -1.42 11.86
N PRO A 13 -20.98 -1.20 13.19
CA PRO A 13 -21.29 0.09 13.81
C PRO A 13 -20.18 1.14 13.72
N SER A 14 -18.93 0.73 13.38
CA SER A 14 -17.78 1.64 13.35
C SER A 14 -17.79 2.53 12.10
N PRO A 15 -17.59 3.86 12.25
CA PRO A 15 -17.47 4.79 11.12
C PRO A 15 -16.16 4.63 10.33
N VAL A 16 -15.14 3.97 10.89
CA VAL A 16 -13.82 3.78 10.26
C VAL A 16 -13.61 2.36 9.72
N ALA A 17 -14.45 1.39 10.08
CA ALA A 17 -14.36 0.01 9.61
C ALA A 17 -14.25 -0.12 8.07
N PRO A 18 -14.92 0.73 7.27
CA PRO A 18 -14.74 0.73 5.84
C PRO A 18 -13.31 1.05 5.37
N LEU A 19 -12.64 2.02 6.03
CA LEU A 19 -11.25 2.36 5.75
C LEU A 19 -10.29 1.24 6.13
N GLN A 20 -10.53 0.58 7.26
CA GLN A 20 -9.75 -0.57 7.72
C GLN A 20 -9.86 -1.73 6.72
N SER A 21 -11.08 -2.02 6.27
CA SER A 21 -11.33 -3.06 5.27
C SER A 21 -10.66 -2.75 3.93
N HIS A 22 -10.70 -1.49 3.48
CA HIS A 22 -10.01 -1.05 2.27
C HIS A 22 -8.49 -1.15 2.42
N MET A 23 -7.93 -0.66 3.53
CA MET A 23 -6.49 -0.73 3.80
C MET A 23 -5.98 -2.17 3.84
N LYS A 24 -6.80 -3.12 4.33
CA LYS A 24 -6.45 -4.54 4.29
C LYS A 24 -6.30 -5.07 2.87
N LEU A 25 -7.20 -4.73 1.95
CA LEU A 25 -7.07 -5.10 0.53
C LEU A 25 -5.84 -4.47 -0.11
N VAL A 26 -5.55 -3.21 0.24
CA VAL A 26 -4.35 -2.50 -0.22
C VAL A 26 -3.08 -3.20 0.26
N ASP A 27 -3.02 -3.57 1.53
CA ASP A 27 -1.90 -4.29 2.12
C ASP A 27 -1.70 -5.68 1.47
N GLU A 28 -2.77 -6.43 1.24
CA GLU A 28 -2.73 -7.69 0.50
C GLU A 28 -2.19 -7.49 -0.93
N CYS A 29 -2.58 -6.41 -1.60
CA CYS A 29 -2.13 -6.06 -2.95
C CYS A 29 -0.63 -5.72 -2.98
N VAL A 30 -0.18 -4.85 -2.07
CA VAL A 30 1.23 -4.40 -1.97
C VAL A 30 2.13 -5.58 -1.57
N SER A 31 1.68 -6.46 -0.68
CA SER A 31 2.42 -7.64 -0.24
C SER A 31 2.79 -8.58 -1.39
N LYS A 32 1.96 -8.64 -2.45
CA LYS A 32 2.25 -9.45 -3.64
C LYS A 32 3.47 -8.96 -4.44
N LEU A 33 3.94 -7.75 -4.21
CA LEU A 33 5.17 -7.28 -4.85
C LEU A 33 6.39 -8.12 -4.46
N VAL A 34 6.45 -8.66 -3.24
CA VAL A 34 7.55 -9.55 -2.83
C VAL A 34 7.60 -10.78 -3.74
N ASP A 35 6.46 -11.47 -3.91
CA ASP A 35 6.36 -12.66 -4.78
C ASP A 35 6.75 -12.29 -6.23
N LEU A 36 6.28 -11.13 -6.73
CA LEU A 36 6.58 -10.65 -8.08
C LEU A 36 8.10 -10.52 -8.32
N PHE A 37 8.77 -9.82 -7.42
CA PHE A 37 10.21 -9.56 -7.56
C PHE A 37 11.06 -10.81 -7.29
N GLU A 38 10.60 -11.72 -6.43
CA GLU A 38 11.24 -13.03 -6.25
C GLU A 38 11.15 -13.90 -7.51
N HIS A 39 9.99 -13.94 -8.17
CA HIS A 39 9.83 -14.63 -9.46
C HIS A 39 10.69 -13.97 -10.54
N MET A 40 10.72 -12.65 -10.58
CA MET A 40 11.57 -11.90 -11.52
C MET A 40 13.06 -12.25 -11.32
N ALA A 41 13.57 -12.24 -10.08
CA ALA A 41 14.96 -12.56 -9.77
C ALA A 41 15.35 -14.01 -10.15
N LYS A 42 14.39 -14.93 -10.11
CA LYS A 42 14.55 -16.33 -10.53
C LYS A 42 14.37 -16.54 -12.03
N GLY A 43 14.08 -15.49 -12.83
CA GLY A 43 13.78 -15.59 -14.25
C GLY A 43 12.48 -16.34 -14.58
N ASN A 44 11.59 -16.52 -13.61
CA ASN A 44 10.32 -17.22 -13.77
C ASN A 44 9.24 -16.29 -14.35
N ALA A 45 9.21 -16.16 -15.68
CA ALA A 45 8.31 -15.29 -16.39
C ALA A 45 6.81 -15.65 -16.22
N ASP A 46 6.50 -16.93 -16.05
CA ASP A 46 5.11 -17.36 -15.85
C ASP A 46 4.63 -17.02 -14.43
N GLY A 47 5.48 -17.20 -13.40
CA GLY A 47 5.20 -16.75 -12.05
C GLY A 47 5.01 -15.24 -11.96
N VAL A 48 5.83 -14.46 -12.67
CA VAL A 48 5.66 -12.98 -12.74
C VAL A 48 4.29 -12.61 -13.32
N LYS A 49 3.84 -13.26 -14.39
CA LYS A 49 2.51 -13.01 -14.97
C LYS A 49 1.37 -13.40 -14.02
N GLU A 50 1.50 -14.54 -13.37
CA GLU A 50 0.49 -15.01 -12.42
C GLU A 50 0.32 -14.02 -11.27
N VAL A 51 1.42 -13.58 -10.65
CA VAL A 51 1.39 -12.60 -9.56
C VAL A 51 0.85 -11.24 -10.04
N TYR A 52 1.20 -10.80 -11.25
CA TYR A 52 0.60 -9.60 -11.84
C TYR A 52 -0.93 -9.68 -11.90
N HIS A 53 -1.50 -10.82 -12.32
CA HIS A 53 -2.95 -10.99 -12.34
C HIS A 53 -3.58 -10.98 -10.94
N GLN A 54 -2.86 -11.51 -9.93
CA GLN A 54 -3.30 -11.44 -8.54
C GLN A 54 -3.32 -10.00 -8.03
N ILE A 55 -2.25 -9.21 -8.30
CA ILE A 55 -2.17 -7.79 -7.97
C ILE A 55 -3.30 -7.00 -8.64
N ALA A 56 -3.51 -7.21 -9.95
CA ALA A 56 -4.58 -6.53 -10.69
C ALA A 56 -5.97 -6.85 -10.14
N ALA A 57 -6.21 -8.10 -9.73
CA ALA A 57 -7.49 -8.50 -9.14
C ALA A 57 -7.70 -7.90 -7.73
N LEU A 58 -6.65 -7.77 -6.94
CA LEU A 58 -6.71 -7.14 -5.60
C LEU A 58 -6.93 -5.63 -5.71
N GLU A 59 -6.20 -4.97 -6.61
CA GLU A 59 -6.39 -3.54 -6.88
C GLU A 59 -7.81 -3.24 -7.38
N GLN A 60 -8.35 -4.06 -8.31
CA GLN A 60 -9.73 -3.88 -8.76
C GLN A 60 -10.74 -4.01 -7.61
N LYS A 61 -10.54 -4.96 -6.69
CA LYS A 61 -11.40 -5.09 -5.50
C LYS A 61 -11.30 -3.87 -4.58
N ALA A 62 -10.09 -3.33 -4.40
CA ALA A 62 -9.89 -2.11 -3.61
C ALA A 62 -10.57 -0.91 -4.28
N ASP A 63 -10.45 -0.77 -5.62
CA ASP A 63 -11.10 0.29 -6.40
C ASP A 63 -12.63 0.20 -6.30
N ASP A 64 -13.21 -0.99 -6.47
CA ASP A 64 -14.65 -1.23 -6.31
C ASP A 64 -15.12 -0.85 -4.90
N GLN A 65 -14.37 -1.22 -3.87
CA GLN A 65 -14.67 -0.86 -2.49
C GLN A 65 -14.57 0.65 -2.26
N LYS A 66 -13.56 1.31 -2.80
CA LYS A 66 -13.42 2.78 -2.77
C LYS A 66 -14.64 3.48 -3.37
N HIS A 67 -15.14 3.00 -4.51
CA HIS A 67 -16.36 3.56 -5.12
C HIS A 67 -17.56 3.42 -4.21
N LEU A 68 -17.81 2.24 -3.66
CA LEU A 68 -18.89 2.00 -2.70
C LEU A 68 -18.78 2.90 -1.47
N LEU A 69 -17.57 3.09 -0.94
CA LEU A 69 -17.34 3.95 0.20
C LEU A 69 -17.67 5.42 -0.10
N ARG A 70 -17.24 5.95 -1.24
CA ARG A 70 -17.50 7.32 -1.66
C ARG A 70 -18.99 7.62 -1.79
N GLU A 71 -19.76 6.67 -2.32
CA GLU A 71 -21.20 6.79 -2.52
C GLU A 71 -21.99 6.74 -1.21
N HIS A 72 -21.50 5.95 -0.24
CA HIS A 72 -22.27 5.63 0.97
C HIS A 72 -21.74 6.28 2.26
N LEU A 73 -20.60 7.03 2.19
CA LEU A 73 -20.10 7.74 3.37
C LEU A 73 -21.14 8.74 3.88
N PRO A 74 -21.54 8.64 5.16
CA PRO A 74 -22.54 9.53 5.73
C PRO A 74 -22.12 11.00 5.62
N SER A 75 -23.09 11.88 5.34
CA SER A 75 -22.91 13.33 5.30
C SER A 75 -23.42 14.05 6.56
N GLY A 76 -23.56 13.31 7.67
CA GLY A 76 -24.18 13.82 8.90
C GLY A 76 -23.28 14.73 9.74
N LEU A 77 -23.88 15.74 10.36
CA LEU A 77 -23.22 16.70 11.26
C LEU A 77 -22.59 16.09 12.56
N PHE A 78 -22.90 14.82 12.84
CA PHE A 78 -22.52 14.14 14.08
C PHE A 78 -21.50 13.02 13.88
N MET A 79 -20.69 13.08 12.81
CA MET A 79 -19.60 12.13 12.65
C MET A 79 -18.41 12.48 13.56
N PRO A 80 -17.81 11.50 14.24
CA PRO A 80 -16.65 11.73 15.13
C PRO A 80 -15.39 12.12 14.35
N ILE A 81 -15.33 11.81 13.03
CA ILE A 81 -14.26 12.17 12.11
C ILE A 81 -14.86 12.96 10.95
N ASN A 82 -14.13 13.99 10.50
CA ASN A 82 -14.57 14.77 9.34
C ASN A 82 -14.62 13.87 8.09
N ARG A 83 -15.71 13.98 7.32
CA ARG A 83 -15.90 13.24 6.07
C ARG A 83 -14.74 13.45 5.08
N GLN A 84 -14.20 14.66 5.01
CA GLN A 84 -13.08 14.97 4.12
C GLN A 84 -11.82 14.19 4.51
N ASP A 85 -11.50 14.08 5.79
CA ASP A 85 -10.33 13.35 6.29
C ASP A 85 -10.43 11.85 5.96
N LEU A 86 -11.64 11.27 6.04
CA LEU A 86 -11.89 9.89 5.63
C LEU A 86 -11.69 9.70 4.12
N LEU A 87 -12.15 10.64 3.29
CA LEU A 87 -11.97 10.59 1.84
C LEU A 87 -10.51 10.79 1.43
N ASP A 88 -9.78 11.65 2.11
CA ASP A 88 -8.36 11.88 1.86
C ASP A 88 -7.53 10.65 2.26
N SER A 89 -7.84 10.04 3.40
CA SER A 89 -7.23 8.77 3.81
C SER A 89 -7.50 7.66 2.81
N LEU A 90 -8.75 7.51 2.36
CA LEU A 90 -9.14 6.54 1.34
C LEU A 90 -8.37 6.75 0.02
N ARG A 91 -8.21 8.02 -0.40
CA ARG A 91 -7.46 8.37 -1.61
C ARG A 91 -5.98 7.98 -1.52
N VAL A 92 -5.36 8.18 -0.35
CA VAL A 92 -3.95 7.81 -0.13
C VAL A 92 -3.79 6.29 -0.11
N GLN A 93 -4.68 5.57 0.55
CA GLN A 93 -4.70 4.10 0.54
C GLN A 93 -4.81 3.55 -0.89
N ASP A 94 -5.77 4.04 -1.67
CA ASP A 94 -5.99 3.65 -3.06
C ASP A 94 -4.75 3.88 -3.94
N LEU A 95 -4.02 4.97 -3.70
CA LEU A 95 -2.79 5.25 -4.43
C LEU A 95 -1.73 4.16 -4.25
N LEU A 96 -1.64 3.51 -3.08
CA LEU A 96 -0.70 2.41 -2.84
C LEU A 96 -1.04 1.18 -3.71
N ALA A 97 -2.30 0.77 -3.78
CA ALA A 97 -2.73 -0.34 -4.63
C ALA A 97 -2.50 -0.04 -6.12
N ASN A 98 -2.84 1.17 -6.57
CA ASN A 98 -2.59 1.64 -7.93
C ASN A 98 -1.08 1.58 -8.26
N ARG A 99 -0.20 2.02 -7.37
CA ARG A 99 1.25 1.96 -7.56
C ARG A 99 1.77 0.52 -7.62
N ALA A 100 1.26 -0.37 -6.77
CA ALA A 100 1.63 -1.78 -6.84
C ALA A 100 1.27 -2.40 -8.21
N ARG A 101 0.08 -2.09 -8.75
CA ARG A 101 -0.35 -2.51 -10.08
C ARG A 101 0.50 -1.89 -11.19
N ASP A 102 0.83 -0.60 -11.10
CA ASP A 102 1.70 0.08 -12.07
C ASP A 102 3.09 -0.56 -12.14
N ILE A 103 3.71 -0.81 -10.98
CA ILE A 103 5.02 -1.49 -10.87
C ILE A 103 4.95 -2.87 -11.53
N ALA A 104 3.95 -3.68 -11.17
CA ALA A 104 3.77 -5.01 -11.72
C ALA A 104 3.53 -4.98 -13.25
N GLY A 105 2.78 -3.98 -13.72
CA GLY A 105 2.53 -3.74 -15.15
C GLY A 105 3.82 -3.40 -15.92
N ILE A 106 4.70 -2.59 -15.34
CA ILE A 106 6.01 -2.26 -15.93
C ILE A 106 6.89 -3.51 -15.99
N VAL A 107 6.98 -4.28 -14.90
CA VAL A 107 7.78 -5.51 -14.83
C VAL A 107 7.35 -6.51 -15.92
N VAL A 108 6.04 -6.75 -16.04
CA VAL A 108 5.50 -7.69 -17.06
C VAL A 108 5.63 -7.13 -18.47
N GLY A 109 5.22 -5.86 -18.69
CA GLY A 109 5.15 -5.26 -20.00
C GLY A 109 6.51 -5.08 -20.67
N ARG A 110 7.53 -4.81 -19.88
CA ARG A 110 8.90 -4.65 -20.35
C ARG A 110 9.75 -5.90 -20.20
N LYS A 111 9.26 -6.95 -19.53
CA LYS A 111 10.06 -8.10 -19.09
C LYS A 111 11.30 -7.63 -18.34
N LEU A 112 11.08 -6.67 -17.43
CA LEU A 112 12.14 -5.99 -16.72
C LEU A 112 12.94 -7.00 -15.88
N GLN A 113 14.27 -6.87 -15.90
CA GLN A 113 15.17 -7.66 -15.08
C GLN A 113 16.25 -6.76 -14.51
N PHE A 114 16.46 -6.84 -13.21
CA PHE A 114 17.58 -6.15 -12.57
C PHE A 114 18.88 -6.93 -12.77
N PRO A 115 20.03 -6.24 -12.80
CA PRO A 115 21.32 -6.89 -12.79
C PRO A 115 21.47 -7.82 -11.58
N GLU A 116 22.15 -8.94 -11.75
CA GLU A 116 22.29 -9.98 -10.71
C GLU A 116 22.80 -9.41 -9.37
N HIS A 117 23.79 -8.54 -9.42
CA HIS A 117 24.35 -7.91 -8.22
C HIS A 117 23.41 -6.91 -7.51
N ALA A 118 22.40 -6.36 -8.18
CA ALA A 118 21.39 -5.47 -7.60
C ALA A 118 20.12 -6.22 -7.15
N SER A 119 19.92 -7.46 -7.60
CA SER A 119 18.68 -8.21 -7.36
C SER A 119 18.35 -8.40 -5.88
N ALA A 120 19.36 -8.67 -5.05
CA ALA A 120 19.17 -8.81 -3.60
C ALA A 120 18.70 -7.50 -2.95
N GLN A 121 19.32 -6.37 -3.31
CA GLN A 121 18.95 -5.04 -2.80
C GLN A 121 17.56 -4.61 -3.26
N VAL A 122 17.16 -4.96 -4.49
CA VAL A 122 15.79 -4.70 -4.97
C VAL A 122 14.77 -5.46 -4.11
N ILE A 123 15.01 -6.74 -3.82
CA ILE A 123 14.12 -7.53 -2.97
C ILE A 123 14.08 -6.96 -1.55
N GLU A 124 15.22 -6.51 -1.02
CA GLU A 124 15.31 -5.84 0.28
C GLU A 124 14.47 -4.56 0.31
N LEU A 125 14.57 -3.70 -0.70
CA LEU A 125 13.77 -2.48 -0.84
C LEU A 125 12.26 -2.80 -0.89
N VAL A 126 11.87 -3.80 -1.68
CA VAL A 126 10.48 -4.22 -1.80
C VAL A 126 9.95 -4.73 -0.46
N ARG A 127 10.70 -5.54 0.27
CA ARG A 127 10.31 -6.04 1.59
C ARG A 127 10.19 -4.92 2.62
N ALA A 128 11.13 -3.97 2.65
CA ALA A 128 11.06 -2.80 3.51
C ALA A 128 9.83 -1.94 3.21
N SER A 129 9.52 -1.72 1.93
CA SER A 129 8.31 -0.98 1.50
C SER A 129 7.01 -1.69 1.91
N VAL A 130 6.97 -3.03 1.81
CA VAL A 130 5.82 -3.83 2.26
C VAL A 130 5.67 -3.76 3.78
N GLU A 131 6.75 -3.84 4.54
CA GLU A 131 6.69 -3.72 6.01
C GLU A 131 6.21 -2.33 6.43
N THR A 132 6.61 -1.28 5.73
CA THR A 132 6.08 0.08 5.93
C THR A 132 4.56 0.13 5.70
N CYS A 133 4.05 -0.55 4.66
CA CYS A 133 2.62 -0.67 4.41
C CYS A 133 1.90 -1.46 5.52
N HIS A 134 2.46 -2.57 5.99
CA HIS A 134 1.93 -3.34 7.13
C HIS A 134 1.85 -2.50 8.40
N GLN A 135 2.85 -1.67 8.68
CA GLN A 135 2.82 -0.76 9.82
C GLN A 135 1.72 0.29 9.67
N ALA A 136 1.52 0.83 8.46
CA ALA A 136 0.40 1.74 8.18
C ALA A 136 -0.96 1.07 8.40
N LEU A 137 -1.13 -0.20 7.99
CA LEU A 137 -2.35 -0.97 8.29
C LEU A 137 -2.59 -1.10 9.80
N LYS A 138 -1.55 -1.36 10.60
CA LYS A 138 -1.68 -1.41 12.07
C LYS A 138 -2.20 -0.08 12.63
N VAL A 139 -1.65 1.04 12.16
CA VAL A 139 -2.12 2.39 12.55
C VAL A 139 -3.59 2.61 12.20
N VAL A 140 -4.00 2.23 10.99
CA VAL A 140 -5.40 2.36 10.54
C VAL A 140 -6.34 1.49 11.38
N ASN A 141 -5.90 0.31 11.83
CA ASN A 141 -6.70 -0.56 12.66
C ASN A 141 -6.94 -0.01 14.08
N GLU A 142 -6.08 0.89 14.57
CA GLU A 142 -6.27 1.56 15.89
C GLU A 142 -7.25 2.74 15.83
N LEU A 143 -7.72 3.14 14.65
CA LEU A 143 -8.64 4.27 14.50
C LEU A 143 -9.96 4.08 15.26
N ASP A 144 -10.46 2.86 15.41
CA ASP A 144 -11.68 2.59 16.18
C ASP A 144 -11.51 2.98 17.64
N GLU A 145 -10.44 2.57 18.28
CA GLU A 145 -10.17 2.88 19.68
C GLU A 145 -9.91 4.39 19.87
N LEU A 146 -9.25 5.04 18.92
CA LEU A 146 -9.08 6.50 18.92
C LEU A 146 -10.44 7.22 18.90
N VAL A 147 -11.36 6.78 18.06
CA VAL A 147 -12.70 7.36 17.93
C VAL A 147 -13.51 7.11 19.21
N GLU A 148 -13.52 5.89 19.73
CA GLU A 148 -14.24 5.53 20.96
C GLU A 148 -13.75 6.31 22.19
N THR A 149 -12.44 6.56 22.28
CA THR A 149 -11.84 7.33 23.38
C THR A 149 -11.89 8.85 23.17
N GLY A 150 -12.44 9.31 22.04
CA GLY A 150 -12.51 10.72 21.67
C GLY A 150 -11.14 11.35 21.52
N PHE A 151 -10.18 10.61 20.93
CA PHE A 151 -8.80 11.04 20.70
C PHE A 151 -8.07 11.43 22.00
N ARG A 152 -8.19 10.61 23.05
CA ARG A 152 -7.62 10.88 24.37
C ARG A 152 -6.96 9.65 25.01
N GLY A 153 -6.09 9.90 25.95
CA GLY A 153 -5.58 8.90 26.91
C GLY A 153 -4.59 7.91 26.29
N HIS A 154 -4.80 6.62 26.53
CA HIS A 154 -3.86 5.56 26.14
C HIS A 154 -3.80 5.34 24.62
N ALA A 155 -4.96 5.34 23.96
CA ALA A 155 -5.06 5.13 22.53
C ALA A 155 -4.19 6.09 21.70
N VAL A 156 -4.15 7.37 22.08
CA VAL A 156 -3.29 8.38 21.44
C VAL A 156 -1.82 8.00 21.55
N ARG A 157 -1.35 7.60 22.75
CA ARG A 157 0.06 7.22 22.94
C ARG A 157 0.45 5.96 22.16
N VAL A 158 -0.48 5.02 22.04
CA VAL A 158 -0.27 3.82 21.21
C VAL A 158 -0.08 4.21 19.76
N VAL A 159 -0.99 5.01 19.20
CA VAL A 159 -0.89 5.46 17.80
C VAL A 159 0.33 6.34 17.57
N GLU A 160 0.68 7.24 18.49
CA GLU A 160 1.91 8.03 18.41
C GLU A 160 3.16 7.13 18.34
N SER A 161 3.22 6.06 19.15
CA SER A 161 4.34 5.11 19.10
C SER A 161 4.39 4.34 17.78
N MET A 162 3.23 3.98 17.20
CA MET A 162 3.15 3.32 15.90
C MET A 162 3.55 4.24 14.75
N LEU A 163 3.24 5.54 14.83
CA LEU A 163 3.67 6.54 13.86
C LEU A 163 5.19 6.77 13.92
N ILE A 164 5.78 6.83 15.12
CA ILE A 164 7.24 6.90 15.28
C ILE A 164 7.92 5.67 14.64
N GLU A 165 7.32 4.50 14.76
CA GLU A 165 7.85 3.29 14.12
C GLU A 165 7.69 3.34 12.59
N LEU A 166 6.58 3.89 12.09
CA LEU A 166 6.37 4.12 10.66
C LEU A 166 7.44 5.06 10.07
N ASP A 167 7.76 6.16 10.76
CA ASP A 167 8.81 7.10 10.35
C ASP A 167 10.19 6.44 10.27
N LYS A 168 10.49 5.50 11.19
CA LYS A 168 11.74 4.74 11.13
C LYS A 168 11.80 3.79 9.93
N LEU A 169 10.69 3.08 9.65
CA LEU A 169 10.61 2.18 8.50
C LEU A 169 10.72 2.95 7.19
N GLU A 170 10.11 4.13 7.10
CA GLU A 170 10.24 5.02 5.95
C GLU A 170 11.70 5.46 5.76
N SER A 171 12.36 5.93 6.82
CA SER A 171 13.77 6.35 6.79
C SER A 171 14.70 5.21 6.38
N GLU A 172 14.44 3.98 6.82
CA GLU A 172 15.20 2.79 6.42
C GLU A 172 14.97 2.45 4.93
N THR A 173 13.72 2.56 4.46
CA THR A 173 13.37 2.35 3.06
C THR A 173 14.09 3.36 2.16
N ASP A 174 14.14 4.64 2.57
CA ASP A 174 14.88 5.69 1.86
C ASP A 174 16.38 5.40 1.79
N ARG A 175 16.98 4.93 2.89
CA ARG A 175 18.40 4.53 2.92
C ARG A 175 18.69 3.42 1.90
N ILE A 176 17.89 2.36 1.92
CA ILE A 176 18.04 1.22 0.98
C ILE A 176 17.86 1.71 -0.46
N GLN A 177 16.90 2.60 -0.73
CA GLN A 177 16.68 3.16 -2.05
C GLN A 177 17.89 3.95 -2.57
N VAL A 178 18.55 4.75 -1.71
CA VAL A 178 19.76 5.49 -2.08
C VAL A 178 20.91 4.52 -2.42
N GLU A 179 21.10 3.49 -1.62
CA GLU A 179 22.14 2.47 -1.86
C GLU A 179 21.89 1.69 -3.16
N LEU A 180 20.64 1.29 -3.41
CA LEU A 180 20.25 0.63 -4.66
C LEU A 180 20.53 1.52 -5.89
N ARG A 181 20.17 2.81 -5.81
CA ARG A 181 20.45 3.76 -6.90
C ARG A 181 21.94 3.90 -7.17
N ALA A 182 22.77 3.92 -6.13
CA ALA A 182 24.23 3.95 -6.29
C ALA A 182 24.73 2.67 -6.97
N ALA A 183 24.25 1.49 -6.56
CA ALA A 183 24.62 0.23 -7.19
C ALA A 183 24.20 0.14 -8.66
N LEU A 184 23.02 0.66 -9.02
CA LEU A 184 22.54 0.72 -10.41
C LEU A 184 23.40 1.66 -11.25
N PHE A 185 23.82 2.81 -10.71
CA PHE A 185 24.67 3.78 -11.40
C PHE A 185 25.99 3.19 -11.90
N GLU A 186 26.61 2.28 -11.11
CA GLU A 186 27.86 1.63 -11.49
C GLU A 186 27.77 0.79 -12.78
N VAL A 187 26.57 0.33 -13.12
CA VAL A 187 26.34 -0.61 -14.24
C VAL A 187 25.36 -0.09 -15.30
N GLU A 188 24.74 1.07 -15.11
CA GLU A 188 23.71 1.56 -16.01
C GLU A 188 24.16 1.72 -17.47
N LYS A 189 25.47 1.90 -17.69
CA LYS A 189 26.06 2.03 -19.04
C LYS A 189 25.94 0.75 -19.87
N ASP A 190 25.85 -0.39 -19.20
CA ASP A 190 25.76 -1.71 -19.83
C ASP A 190 24.31 -2.19 -20.00
N LEU A 191 23.35 -1.37 -19.55
CA LEU A 191 21.93 -1.68 -19.58
C LEU A 191 21.20 -0.87 -20.67
N TYR A 192 20.01 -1.37 -21.03
CA TYR A 192 19.16 -0.63 -21.96
C TYR A 192 18.60 0.63 -21.29
N ALA A 193 18.92 1.81 -21.84
CA ALA A 193 18.65 3.12 -21.21
C ALA A 193 17.19 3.34 -20.76
N VAL A 194 16.21 2.81 -21.52
CA VAL A 194 14.80 2.93 -21.13
C VAL A 194 14.47 2.05 -19.91
N ASP A 195 15.09 0.88 -19.77
CA ASP A 195 14.90 0.02 -18.59
C ASP A 195 15.53 0.65 -17.35
N VAL A 196 16.72 1.26 -17.50
CA VAL A 196 17.37 2.04 -16.44
C VAL A 196 16.45 3.14 -15.91
N MET A 197 15.76 3.88 -16.79
CA MET A 197 14.81 4.91 -16.37
C MET A 197 13.66 4.34 -15.51
N PHE A 198 13.19 3.13 -15.81
CA PHE A 198 12.16 2.47 -15.00
C PHE A 198 12.71 1.89 -13.69
N MET A 199 13.97 1.46 -13.66
CA MET A 199 14.64 0.97 -12.44
C MET A 199 14.87 2.08 -11.40
N TYR A 200 15.10 3.33 -11.85
CA TYR A 200 15.28 4.48 -10.96
C TYR A 200 13.98 5.10 -10.42
N ARG A 201 12.84 4.75 -11.00
CA ARG A 201 11.54 5.35 -10.67
C ARG A 201 10.83 4.61 -9.54
#